data_bd61365c1d7ca90eef3ec4757991a11f
#
_entry.id   bd61365c1d7ca90eef3ec4757991a11f
#
_cell.length_a   1.000
_cell.length_b   1.000
_cell.length_c   1.000
_cell.angle_alpha   90.00
_cell.angle_beta   90.00
_cell.angle_gamma   90.00
#
_symmetry.space_group_name_H-M   'P 1'
#
loop_
_entity.id
_entity.type
_entity.pdbx_description
1 polymer ?
#
loop_
_entity_poly.entity_id
_entity_poly.type
_entity_poly.pdbx_seq_one_letter_code
_entity_poly.pdbx_strand_id
1 'polypeptide(L)'
;MRYQFPPQHGVEPFVLGPINLAINAGETLFIIGKNGCGKTTLIKLLVGLYTPQQGQIFCDGRLVQPRELDVYRQLFSVIFFDYYLFDNLIAANSASLPCVEDYLNRLEITQRVRIQNGVFSTIDLSTGQRKRLALIHVFLEDRPIIVLDEWAADQDPALRRVFYEELLPSMKRAGKTLIVISHDEAYFHVADRVIEMDAGQIVKGRSSFGALMHPSSPPGGDTEVKEVGGSSVLDG
;
A
#
# COMPACT_ATOMS: atom_id res chain seq x y z
N MET A 1 1.23 -5.10 -14.61
CA MET A 1 -0.24 -4.85 -14.70
C MET A 1 -0.53 -3.52 -15.36
N ARG A 2 -1.68 -3.40 -16.04
CA ARG A 2 -2.16 -2.17 -16.68
C ARG A 2 -3.64 -1.98 -16.37
N TYR A 3 -4.05 -0.73 -16.17
CA TYR A 3 -5.43 -0.34 -15.92
C TYR A 3 -5.75 0.98 -16.63
N GLN A 4 -6.93 1.07 -17.20
CA GLN A 4 -7.44 2.26 -17.88
C GLN A 4 -8.85 2.55 -17.38
N PHE A 5 -9.10 3.81 -17.03
CA PHE A 5 -10.46 4.22 -16.70
C PHE A 5 -11.38 4.14 -17.92
N PRO A 6 -12.70 3.91 -17.73
CA PRO A 6 -13.66 4.00 -18.81
C PRO A 6 -13.56 5.36 -19.51
N PRO A 7 -13.68 5.41 -20.84
CA PRO A 7 -13.65 6.66 -21.58
C PRO A 7 -14.78 7.58 -21.13
N GLN A 8 -14.46 8.84 -20.88
CA GLN A 8 -15.41 9.91 -20.62
C GLN A 8 -15.48 10.80 -21.85
N HIS A 9 -16.68 11.33 -22.17
CA HIS A 9 -16.87 12.16 -23.37
C HIS A 9 -15.86 13.31 -23.43
N GLY A 10 -15.02 13.31 -24.47
CA GLY A 10 -14.07 14.39 -24.79
C GLY A 10 -12.78 14.41 -23.97
N VAL A 11 -12.53 13.41 -23.12
CA VAL A 11 -11.30 13.31 -22.32
C VAL A 11 -10.60 11.99 -22.63
N GLU A 12 -9.30 12.06 -22.96
CA GLU A 12 -8.49 10.85 -23.04
C GLU A 12 -8.44 10.14 -21.67
N PRO A 13 -8.75 8.83 -21.64
CA PRO A 13 -8.77 8.12 -20.38
C PRO A 13 -7.37 7.99 -19.81
N PHE A 14 -7.23 8.25 -18.49
CA PHE A 14 -5.98 8.02 -17.78
C PHE A 14 -5.63 6.52 -17.81
N VAL A 15 -4.37 6.23 -18.10
CA VAL A 15 -3.82 4.88 -18.16
C VAL A 15 -2.75 4.70 -17.08
N LEU A 16 -2.92 3.71 -16.23
CA LEU A 16 -1.90 3.26 -15.29
C LEU A 16 -1.15 2.06 -15.89
N GLY A 17 0.16 2.16 -15.92
CA GLY A 17 1.02 1.05 -16.36
C GLY A 17 1.69 1.27 -17.72
N PRO A 18 2.57 0.31 -18.09
CA PRO A 18 2.79 -0.97 -17.42
C PRO A 18 3.45 -0.84 -16.04
N ILE A 19 2.90 -1.51 -15.03
CA ILE A 19 3.47 -1.56 -13.69
C ILE A 19 4.02 -2.97 -13.43
N ASN A 20 5.30 -3.03 -13.07
CA ASN A 20 5.95 -4.23 -12.53
C ASN A 20 6.52 -3.87 -11.16
N LEU A 21 5.88 -4.37 -10.10
CA LEU A 21 6.21 -4.03 -8.71
C LEU A 21 6.13 -5.29 -7.86
N ALA A 22 7.21 -5.59 -7.17
CA ALA A 22 7.23 -6.57 -6.09
C ALA A 22 7.34 -5.83 -4.75
N ILE A 23 6.64 -6.30 -3.72
CA ILE A 23 6.67 -5.78 -2.36
C ILE A 23 7.02 -6.95 -1.45
N ASN A 24 8.03 -6.80 -0.59
CA ASN A 24 8.48 -7.86 0.30
C ASN A 24 7.74 -7.80 1.64
N ALA A 25 7.54 -8.94 2.27
CA ALA A 25 6.98 -8.99 3.62
C ALA A 25 7.87 -8.22 4.60
N GLY A 26 7.26 -7.40 5.47
CA GLY A 26 7.96 -6.56 6.43
C GLY A 26 8.65 -5.32 5.83
N GLU A 27 8.49 -5.07 4.53
CA GLU A 27 9.03 -3.89 3.85
C GLU A 27 8.19 -2.65 4.17
N THR A 28 8.87 -1.51 4.37
CA THR A 28 8.26 -0.18 4.34
C THR A 28 8.52 0.46 2.99
N LEU A 29 7.49 0.50 2.14
CA LEU A 29 7.52 1.08 0.80
C LEU A 29 6.85 2.45 0.81
N PHE A 30 7.57 3.49 0.39
CA PHE A 30 6.98 4.78 0.10
C PHE A 30 6.71 4.94 -1.40
N ILE A 31 5.52 5.46 -1.71
CA ILE A 31 5.09 5.80 -3.07
C ILE A 31 4.95 7.32 -3.15
N ILE A 32 5.75 7.94 -4.00
CA ILE A 32 5.78 9.39 -4.19
C ILE A 32 5.39 9.75 -5.63
N GLY A 33 5.15 11.02 -5.88
CA GLY A 33 4.81 11.54 -7.21
C GLY A 33 3.74 12.61 -7.15
N LYS A 34 3.56 13.36 -8.20
CA LYS A 34 2.62 14.48 -8.29
C LYS A 34 1.17 14.03 -8.09
N ASN A 35 0.29 14.96 -7.71
CA ASN A 35 -1.14 14.68 -7.64
C ASN A 35 -1.65 14.29 -9.03
N GLY A 36 -2.56 13.29 -9.08
CA GLY A 36 -3.10 12.78 -10.33
C GLY A 36 -2.18 11.81 -11.11
N CYS A 37 -0.95 11.52 -10.66
CA CYS A 37 -0.06 10.59 -11.37
C CYS A 37 -0.44 9.10 -11.22
N GLY A 38 -1.49 8.77 -10.43
CA GLY A 38 -2.03 7.41 -10.34
C GLY A 38 -1.69 6.64 -9.06
N LYS A 39 -1.13 7.26 -8.02
CA LYS A 39 -0.77 6.60 -6.74
C LYS A 39 -1.94 5.86 -6.11
N THR A 40 -3.05 6.55 -5.87
CA THR A 40 -4.27 5.95 -5.28
C THR A 40 -4.87 4.88 -6.20
N THR A 41 -4.78 5.05 -7.54
CA THR A 41 -5.22 4.01 -8.50
C THR A 41 -4.36 2.76 -8.39
N LEU A 42 -3.04 2.90 -8.24
CA LEU A 42 -2.14 1.79 -7.99
C LEU A 42 -2.51 1.05 -6.71
N ILE A 43 -2.78 1.78 -5.62
CA ILE A 43 -3.24 1.16 -4.36
C ILE A 43 -4.55 0.41 -4.57
N LYS A 44 -5.56 1.01 -5.22
CA LYS A 44 -6.85 0.34 -5.47
C LYS A 44 -6.71 -0.95 -6.27
N LEU A 45 -5.74 -1.03 -7.19
CA LEU A 45 -5.38 -2.26 -7.88
C LEU A 45 -4.69 -3.27 -6.96
N LEU A 46 -3.67 -2.82 -6.19
CA LEU A 46 -2.92 -3.67 -5.28
C LEU A 46 -3.81 -4.34 -4.24
N VAL A 47 -4.75 -3.61 -3.66
CA VAL A 47 -5.67 -4.16 -2.65
C VAL A 47 -6.87 -4.91 -3.27
N GLY A 48 -6.92 -5.02 -4.60
CA GLY A 48 -7.96 -5.78 -5.31
C GLY A 48 -9.33 -5.09 -5.38
N LEU A 49 -9.40 -3.75 -5.17
CA LEU A 49 -10.63 -2.97 -5.40
C LEU A 49 -10.88 -2.73 -6.89
N TYR A 50 -9.82 -2.64 -7.68
CA TYR A 50 -9.87 -2.60 -9.13
C TYR A 50 -9.24 -3.87 -9.70
N THR A 51 -9.76 -4.33 -10.84
CA THR A 51 -9.21 -5.48 -11.57
C THR A 51 -8.34 -4.97 -12.72
N PRO A 52 -7.07 -5.35 -12.82
CA PRO A 52 -6.22 -4.96 -13.94
C PRO A 52 -6.77 -5.54 -15.25
N GLN A 53 -6.78 -4.74 -16.33
CA GLN A 53 -7.19 -5.21 -17.65
C GLN A 53 -6.09 -6.05 -18.31
N GLN A 54 -4.83 -5.83 -17.91
CA GLN A 54 -3.70 -6.62 -18.39
C GLN A 54 -2.74 -6.88 -17.22
N GLY A 55 -2.12 -8.06 -17.22
CA GLY A 55 -1.23 -8.51 -16.16
C GLY A 55 -1.98 -9.17 -15.01
N GLN A 56 -1.27 -9.47 -13.95
CA GLN A 56 -1.75 -10.32 -12.86
C GLN A 56 -1.19 -9.82 -11.53
N ILE A 57 -1.86 -10.18 -10.43
CA ILE A 57 -1.43 -9.96 -9.06
C ILE A 57 -1.07 -11.32 -8.47
N PHE A 58 0.08 -11.38 -7.83
CA PHE A 58 0.55 -12.56 -7.10
C PHE A 58 0.70 -12.22 -5.62
N CYS A 59 0.33 -13.16 -4.76
CA CYS A 59 0.57 -13.11 -3.33
C CYS A 59 1.31 -14.39 -2.92
N ASP A 60 2.49 -14.25 -2.33
CA ASP A 60 3.38 -15.36 -1.97
C ASP A 60 3.61 -16.35 -3.13
N GLY A 61 3.86 -15.80 -4.32
CA GLY A 61 4.09 -16.57 -5.55
C GLY A 61 2.86 -17.23 -6.15
N ARG A 62 1.67 -17.07 -5.55
CA ARG A 62 0.40 -17.61 -6.07
C ARG A 62 -0.40 -16.53 -6.76
N LEU A 63 -0.95 -16.86 -7.93
CA LEU A 63 -1.86 -15.98 -8.64
C LEU A 63 -3.13 -15.74 -7.82
N VAL A 64 -3.47 -14.48 -7.57
CA VAL A 64 -4.74 -14.09 -6.94
C VAL A 64 -5.86 -14.22 -7.97
N GLN A 65 -6.73 -15.21 -7.77
CA GLN A 65 -7.86 -15.46 -8.66
C GLN A 65 -9.07 -14.60 -8.27
N PRO A 66 -9.99 -14.29 -9.20
CA PRO A 66 -11.19 -13.49 -8.89
C PRO A 66 -12.02 -14.04 -7.71
N ARG A 67 -12.12 -15.35 -7.58
CA ARG A 67 -12.83 -16.02 -6.47
C ARG A 67 -12.16 -15.89 -5.11
N GLU A 68 -10.89 -15.49 -5.08
CA GLU A 68 -10.06 -15.38 -3.87
C GLU A 68 -9.90 -13.92 -3.42
N LEU A 69 -10.46 -12.96 -4.18
CA LEU A 69 -10.30 -11.52 -3.91
C LEU A 69 -10.78 -11.11 -2.52
N ASP A 70 -11.85 -11.71 -1.99
CA ASP A 70 -12.35 -11.36 -0.66
C ASP A 70 -11.40 -11.80 0.44
N VAL A 71 -10.78 -12.97 0.30
CA VAL A 71 -9.73 -13.47 1.21
C VAL A 71 -8.46 -12.63 1.06
N TYR A 72 -8.09 -12.31 -0.18
CA TYR A 72 -6.93 -11.44 -0.47
C TYR A 72 -7.08 -10.05 0.16
N ARG A 73 -8.26 -9.41 0.05
CA ARG A 73 -8.54 -8.10 0.65
C ARG A 73 -8.41 -8.11 2.17
N GLN A 74 -8.67 -9.23 2.82
CA GLN A 74 -8.51 -9.37 4.29
C GLN A 74 -7.05 -9.28 4.75
N LEU A 75 -6.07 -9.33 3.85
CA LEU A 75 -4.67 -9.10 4.20
C LEU A 75 -4.36 -7.62 4.45
N PHE A 76 -5.25 -6.70 4.06
CA PHE A 76 -4.98 -5.26 4.07
C PHE A 76 -5.84 -4.52 5.09
N SER A 77 -5.22 -3.58 5.82
CA SER A 77 -5.89 -2.44 6.43
C SER A 77 -5.51 -1.20 5.64
N VAL A 78 -6.50 -0.42 5.19
CA VAL A 78 -6.28 0.69 4.26
C VAL A 78 -6.94 1.96 4.77
N ILE A 79 -6.17 3.05 4.84
CA ILE A 79 -6.71 4.40 4.99
C ILE A 79 -6.47 5.12 3.67
N PHE A 80 -7.53 5.32 2.89
CA PHE A 80 -7.50 6.15 1.69
C PHE A 80 -7.55 7.63 2.04
N PHE A 81 -7.15 8.50 1.12
CA PHE A 81 -7.28 9.94 1.28
C PHE A 81 -8.75 10.35 1.54
N ASP A 82 -9.70 9.74 0.83
CA ASP A 82 -11.15 9.94 0.89
C ASP A 82 -11.88 8.91 1.78
N TYR A 83 -11.23 8.45 2.87
CA TYR A 83 -11.76 7.43 3.76
C TYR A 83 -13.06 7.83 4.45
N TYR A 84 -13.87 6.82 4.79
CA TYR A 84 -15.00 6.95 5.67
C TYR A 84 -14.63 6.47 7.09
N LEU A 85 -14.92 7.28 8.11
CA LEU A 85 -14.71 6.90 9.50
C LEU A 85 -15.98 6.30 10.09
N PHE A 86 -15.91 5.04 10.52
CA PHE A 86 -16.95 4.39 11.28
C PHE A 86 -16.82 4.77 12.77
N ASP A 87 -17.93 5.00 13.44
CA ASP A 87 -17.98 5.27 14.88
C ASP A 87 -17.80 4.00 15.72
N ASN A 88 -18.18 2.84 15.18
CA ASN A 88 -18.05 1.55 15.83
C ASN A 88 -16.68 0.91 15.61
N LEU A 89 -16.04 0.47 16.68
CA LEU A 89 -14.82 -0.32 16.66
C LEU A 89 -15.15 -1.79 16.39
N ILE A 90 -15.29 -2.19 15.14
CA ILE A 90 -15.77 -3.52 14.71
C ILE A 90 -14.91 -4.66 15.27
N ALA A 91 -13.61 -4.42 15.49
CA ALA A 91 -12.67 -5.41 16.00
C ALA A 91 -12.44 -5.35 17.52
N ALA A 92 -13.04 -4.39 18.23
CA ALA A 92 -12.80 -4.22 19.66
C ALA A 92 -13.59 -5.24 20.48
N ASN A 93 -12.90 -6.27 20.94
CA ASN A 93 -13.36 -7.06 22.09
C ASN A 93 -12.86 -6.41 23.39
N SER A 94 -13.39 -6.82 24.54
CA SER A 94 -13.01 -6.28 25.85
C SER A 94 -11.50 -6.38 26.15
N ALA A 95 -10.78 -7.32 25.53
CA ALA A 95 -9.34 -7.50 25.68
C ALA A 95 -8.52 -6.45 24.90
N SER A 96 -9.10 -5.82 23.88
CA SER A 96 -8.43 -4.82 23.06
C SER A 96 -8.49 -3.39 23.63
N LEU A 97 -9.38 -3.13 24.60
CA LEU A 97 -9.61 -1.80 25.15
C LEU A 97 -8.37 -1.13 25.76
N PRO A 98 -7.52 -1.83 26.56
CA PRO A 98 -6.30 -1.21 27.09
C PRO A 98 -5.31 -0.76 26.00
N CYS A 99 -5.18 -1.53 24.90
CA CYS A 99 -4.37 -1.13 23.77
C CYS A 99 -4.94 0.11 23.06
N VAL A 100 -6.26 0.24 22.99
CA VAL A 100 -6.91 1.38 22.34
C VAL A 100 -6.68 2.68 23.11
N GLU A 101 -6.70 2.65 24.44
CA GLU A 101 -6.39 3.82 25.26
C GLU A 101 -4.93 4.26 25.07
N ASP A 102 -3.98 3.34 24.97
CA ASP A 102 -2.60 3.68 24.63
C ASP A 102 -2.48 4.35 23.27
N TYR A 103 -3.17 3.84 22.24
CA TYR A 103 -3.21 4.47 20.94
C TYR A 103 -3.87 5.84 20.95
N LEU A 104 -4.97 6.04 21.69
CA LEU A 104 -5.60 7.36 21.87
C LEU A 104 -4.62 8.36 22.49
N ASN A 105 -3.81 7.93 23.46
CA ASN A 105 -2.79 8.75 24.10
C ASN A 105 -1.68 9.10 23.12
N ARG A 106 -1.09 8.12 22.44
CA ARG A 106 0.00 8.32 21.46
C ARG A 106 -0.43 9.18 20.27
N LEU A 107 -1.71 9.14 19.91
CA LEU A 107 -2.30 9.97 18.87
C LEU A 107 -2.86 11.31 19.39
N GLU A 108 -2.63 11.63 20.66
CA GLU A 108 -3.01 12.91 21.31
C GLU A 108 -4.50 13.25 21.12
N ILE A 109 -5.40 12.26 21.27
CA ILE A 109 -6.82 12.47 21.04
C ILE A 109 -7.70 12.12 22.26
N THR A 110 -7.14 11.62 23.34
CA THR A 110 -7.84 11.23 24.59
C THR A 110 -8.69 12.32 25.21
N GLN A 111 -8.30 13.59 25.05
CA GLN A 111 -9.07 14.72 25.57
C GLN A 111 -10.36 15.00 24.76
N ARG A 112 -10.45 14.49 23.54
CA ARG A 112 -11.57 14.75 22.62
C ARG A 112 -12.50 13.56 22.48
N VAL A 113 -11.95 12.35 22.55
CA VAL A 113 -12.69 11.11 22.27
C VAL A 113 -12.49 10.12 23.41
N ARG A 114 -13.60 9.52 23.81
CA ARG A 114 -13.63 8.35 24.71
C ARG A 114 -14.23 7.18 23.95
N ILE A 115 -13.95 5.99 24.43
CA ILE A 115 -14.55 4.77 23.89
C ILE A 115 -15.49 4.22 24.94
N GLN A 116 -16.75 4.01 24.55
CA GLN A 116 -17.78 3.41 25.40
C GLN A 116 -18.45 2.27 24.61
N ASN A 117 -18.43 1.08 25.16
CA ASN A 117 -19.01 -0.10 24.52
C ASN A 117 -18.54 -0.35 23.08
N GLY A 118 -17.27 -0.09 22.80
CA GLY A 118 -16.71 -0.25 21.45
C GLY A 118 -17.13 0.82 20.45
N VAL A 119 -17.62 1.96 20.91
CA VAL A 119 -18.03 3.10 20.05
C VAL A 119 -17.27 4.35 20.49
N PHE A 120 -16.82 5.14 19.52
CA PHE A 120 -16.28 6.47 19.80
C PHE A 120 -17.36 7.41 20.30
N SER A 121 -17.10 8.18 21.35
CA SER A 121 -18.05 9.14 21.92
C SER A 121 -18.45 10.24 20.92
N THR A 122 -17.62 10.51 19.93
CA THR A 122 -17.89 11.43 18.82
C THR A 122 -16.97 11.13 17.65
N ILE A 123 -17.42 11.41 16.43
CA ILE A 123 -16.65 11.48 15.19
C ILE A 123 -16.74 12.86 14.54
N ASP A 124 -17.41 13.82 15.21
CA ASP A 124 -17.45 15.22 14.79
C ASP A 124 -16.15 15.93 15.23
N LEU A 125 -15.14 15.78 14.41
CA LEU A 125 -13.77 16.14 14.67
C LEU A 125 -13.15 16.77 13.42
N SER A 126 -11.99 17.44 13.57
CA SER A 126 -11.22 17.92 12.44
C SER A 126 -10.73 16.76 11.57
N THR A 127 -10.40 17.04 10.29
CA THR A 127 -9.89 16.01 9.35
C THR A 127 -8.69 15.26 9.93
N GLY A 128 -7.71 15.96 10.50
CA GLY A 128 -6.54 15.33 11.13
C GLY A 128 -6.94 14.43 12.30
N GLN A 129 -7.83 14.87 13.18
CA GLN A 129 -8.31 14.06 14.31
C GLN A 129 -9.10 12.83 13.85
N ARG A 130 -9.91 12.95 12.81
CA ARG A 130 -10.62 11.80 12.21
C ARG A 130 -9.63 10.77 11.62
N LYS A 131 -8.55 11.22 10.97
CA LYS A 131 -7.48 10.34 10.49
C LYS A 131 -6.77 9.60 11.63
N ARG A 132 -6.61 10.24 12.81
CA ARG A 132 -6.09 9.59 14.02
C ARG A 132 -6.99 8.44 14.47
N LEU A 133 -8.32 8.65 14.49
CA LEU A 133 -9.26 7.57 14.82
C LEU A 133 -9.26 6.44 13.77
N ALA A 134 -9.16 6.79 12.48
CA ALA A 134 -9.03 5.78 11.43
C ALA A 134 -7.79 4.88 11.63
N LEU A 135 -6.68 5.44 12.13
CA LEU A 135 -5.48 4.66 12.43
C LEU A 135 -5.69 3.68 13.60
N ILE A 136 -6.57 4.01 14.57
CA ILE A 136 -6.94 3.08 15.63
C ILE A 136 -7.65 1.85 15.06
N HIS A 137 -8.53 2.00 14.07
CA HIS A 137 -9.12 0.85 13.40
C HIS A 137 -8.07 -0.04 12.76
N VAL A 138 -7.06 0.55 12.08
CA VAL A 138 -5.94 -0.20 11.49
C VAL A 138 -5.17 -1.02 12.54
N PHE A 139 -4.90 -0.44 13.70
CA PHE A 139 -4.24 -1.17 14.79
C PHE A 139 -5.08 -2.32 15.33
N LEU A 140 -6.39 -2.12 15.45
CA LEU A 140 -7.31 -3.14 15.98
C LEU A 140 -7.57 -4.27 14.99
N GLU A 141 -7.58 -3.98 13.69
CA GLU A 141 -7.72 -5.00 12.65
C GLU A 141 -6.52 -5.94 12.59
N ASP A 142 -5.36 -5.47 12.99
CA ASP A 142 -4.10 -6.24 13.08
C ASP A 142 -3.70 -6.96 11.78
N ARG A 143 -4.06 -6.42 10.61
CA ARG A 143 -3.76 -7.03 9.31
C ARG A 143 -2.26 -7.01 9.01
N PRO A 144 -1.75 -7.97 8.21
CA PRO A 144 -0.31 -8.06 7.89
C PRO A 144 0.18 -6.93 6.98
N ILE A 145 -0.68 -6.34 6.17
CA ILE A 145 -0.32 -5.26 5.24
C ILE A 145 -1.13 -4.01 5.56
N ILE A 146 -0.44 -2.90 5.79
CA ILE A 146 -1.04 -1.62 6.12
C ILE A 146 -0.76 -0.65 4.98
N VAL A 147 -1.81 0.00 4.48
CA VAL A 147 -1.74 0.99 3.41
C VAL A 147 -2.26 2.33 3.91
N LEU A 148 -1.44 3.37 3.78
CA LEU A 148 -1.73 4.71 4.27
C LEU A 148 -1.58 5.71 3.11
N ASP A 149 -2.71 6.20 2.61
CA ASP A 149 -2.74 7.17 1.50
C ASP A 149 -2.82 8.59 2.05
N GLU A 150 -1.68 9.30 2.03
CA GLU A 150 -1.51 10.69 2.48
C GLU A 150 -2.04 10.94 3.92
N TRP A 151 -1.85 9.96 4.82
CA TRP A 151 -2.36 10.07 6.19
C TRP A 151 -1.77 11.27 6.94
N ALA A 152 -0.48 11.52 6.80
CA ALA A 152 0.25 12.56 7.53
C ALA A 152 -0.02 13.99 7.02
N ALA A 153 -0.61 14.16 5.84
CA ALA A 153 -0.80 15.47 5.22
C ALA A 153 -1.61 16.45 6.08
N ASP A 154 -2.62 15.93 6.82
CA ASP A 154 -3.51 16.74 7.67
C ASP A 154 -3.09 16.76 9.15
N GLN A 155 -1.87 16.31 9.47
CA GLN A 155 -1.35 16.31 10.83
C GLN A 155 -0.46 17.53 11.09
N ASP A 156 -0.46 17.99 12.35
CA ASP A 156 0.49 19.00 12.81
C ASP A 156 1.94 18.45 12.78
N PRO A 157 2.97 19.32 12.76
CA PRO A 157 4.35 18.89 12.62
C PRO A 157 4.82 17.93 13.73
N ALA A 158 4.32 18.08 14.97
CA ALA A 158 4.73 17.23 16.08
C ALA A 158 4.20 15.80 15.89
N LEU A 159 2.92 15.65 15.59
CA LEU A 159 2.32 14.35 15.37
C LEU A 159 2.79 13.70 14.05
N ARG A 160 3.07 14.50 13.03
CA ARG A 160 3.70 14.00 11.79
C ARG A 160 5.05 13.34 12.10
N ARG A 161 5.85 13.95 12.95
CA ARG A 161 7.11 13.37 13.41
C ARG A 161 6.89 12.06 14.17
N VAL A 162 5.96 12.02 15.12
CA VAL A 162 5.60 10.80 15.86
C VAL A 162 5.15 9.69 14.89
N PHE A 163 4.36 10.04 13.88
CA PHE A 163 3.91 9.07 12.87
C PHE A 163 5.09 8.43 12.14
N TYR A 164 6.00 9.23 11.59
CA TYR A 164 7.10 8.70 10.79
C TYR A 164 8.20 8.06 11.64
N GLU A 165 8.58 8.68 12.77
CA GLU A 165 9.75 8.24 13.56
C GLU A 165 9.41 7.19 14.63
N GLU A 166 8.14 7.07 15.03
CA GLU A 166 7.73 6.14 16.09
C GLU A 166 6.69 5.12 15.63
N LEU A 167 5.56 5.57 15.04
CA LEU A 167 4.44 4.68 14.69
C LEU A 167 4.81 3.74 13.53
N LEU A 168 5.29 4.25 12.39
CA LEU A 168 5.70 3.40 11.28
C LEU A 168 6.81 2.40 11.67
N PRO A 169 7.90 2.80 12.35
CA PRO A 169 8.89 1.84 12.83
C PRO A 169 8.32 0.82 13.82
N SER A 170 7.36 1.19 14.67
CA SER A 170 6.74 0.25 15.61
C SER A 170 5.90 -0.81 14.89
N MET A 171 5.12 -0.42 13.87
CA MET A 171 4.36 -1.35 13.02
C MET A 171 5.31 -2.30 12.28
N LYS A 172 6.41 -1.76 11.72
CA LYS A 172 7.42 -2.57 11.05
C LYS A 172 8.05 -3.60 12.01
N ARG A 173 8.42 -3.19 13.24
CA ARG A 173 8.93 -4.13 14.26
C ARG A 173 7.91 -5.19 14.65
N ALA A 174 6.62 -4.88 14.55
CA ALA A 174 5.54 -5.85 14.72
C ALA A 174 5.35 -6.78 13.50
N GLY A 175 6.25 -6.73 12.51
CA GLY A 175 6.23 -7.58 11.32
C GLY A 175 5.26 -7.14 10.22
N LYS A 176 4.71 -5.92 10.30
CA LYS A 176 3.80 -5.41 9.27
C LYS A 176 4.54 -4.97 8.02
N THR A 177 3.93 -5.19 6.87
CA THR A 177 4.33 -4.60 5.58
C THR A 177 3.61 -3.26 5.45
N LEU A 178 4.35 -2.19 5.16
CA LEU A 178 3.81 -0.84 5.11
C LEU A 178 3.92 -0.27 3.69
N ILE A 179 2.80 0.23 3.17
CA ILE A 179 2.74 0.95 1.90
C ILE A 179 2.22 2.34 2.20
N VAL A 180 3.06 3.36 2.03
CA VAL A 180 2.75 4.73 2.43
C VAL A 180 2.86 5.65 1.24
N ILE A 181 1.76 6.33 0.89
CA ILE A 181 1.82 7.46 -0.03
C ILE A 181 2.14 8.71 0.80
N SER A 182 3.22 9.40 0.44
CA SER A 182 3.67 10.59 1.14
C SER A 182 4.38 11.57 0.21
N HIS A 183 4.30 12.86 0.57
CA HIS A 183 5.06 13.95 -0.03
C HIS A 183 6.12 14.52 0.93
N ASP A 184 6.25 13.95 2.13
CA ASP A 184 7.13 14.44 3.20
C ASP A 184 8.57 13.94 2.99
N GLU A 185 9.34 14.62 2.15
CA GLU A 185 10.72 14.22 1.78
C GLU A 185 11.65 14.05 2.97
N ALA A 186 11.45 14.84 4.04
CA ALA A 186 12.25 14.79 5.27
C ALA A 186 12.23 13.38 5.92
N TYR A 187 11.20 12.58 5.65
CA TYR A 187 11.00 11.26 6.27
C TYR A 187 11.25 10.09 5.32
N PHE A 188 11.74 10.32 4.09
CA PHE A 188 12.02 9.22 3.16
C PHE A 188 13.07 8.23 3.68
N HIS A 189 13.90 8.65 4.61
CA HIS A 189 14.89 7.80 5.28
C HIS A 189 14.27 6.68 6.14
N VAL A 190 12.99 6.79 6.52
CA VAL A 190 12.25 5.78 7.28
C VAL A 190 11.85 4.58 6.40
N ALA A 191 11.72 4.80 5.09
CA ALA A 191 11.37 3.77 4.14
C ALA A 191 12.57 2.85 3.81
N ASP A 192 12.31 1.57 3.61
CA ASP A 192 13.28 0.66 3.02
C ASP A 192 13.47 0.95 1.53
N ARG A 193 12.37 1.34 0.88
CA ARG A 193 12.35 1.67 -0.53
C ARG A 193 11.36 2.80 -0.81
N VAL A 194 11.76 3.67 -1.72
CA VAL A 194 10.92 4.74 -2.25
C VAL A 194 10.75 4.53 -3.75
N ILE A 195 9.53 4.52 -4.24
CA ILE A 195 9.23 4.51 -5.68
C ILE A 195 8.56 5.81 -6.07
N GLU A 196 8.97 6.37 -7.21
CA GLU A 196 8.39 7.59 -7.78
C GLU A 196 7.49 7.23 -8.96
N MET A 197 6.28 7.75 -8.92
CA MET A 197 5.31 7.62 -10.01
C MET A 197 5.17 8.93 -10.78
N ASP A 198 5.11 8.82 -12.09
CA ASP A 198 4.76 9.92 -12.99
C ASP A 198 3.90 9.39 -14.14
N ALA A 199 2.87 10.15 -14.52
CA ALA A 199 1.97 9.85 -15.65
C ALA A 199 1.53 8.36 -15.71
N GLY A 200 1.18 7.75 -14.58
CA GLY A 200 0.71 6.37 -14.51
C GLY A 200 1.79 5.30 -14.52
N GLN A 201 3.07 5.67 -14.47
CA GLN A 201 4.20 4.73 -14.52
C GLN A 201 5.11 4.89 -13.30
N ILE A 202 5.84 3.83 -12.95
CA ILE A 202 6.96 3.93 -12.00
C ILE A 202 8.18 4.39 -12.78
N VAL A 203 8.69 5.60 -12.47
CA VAL A 203 9.82 6.21 -13.20
C VAL A 203 11.14 6.06 -12.48
N LYS A 204 11.13 5.90 -11.14
CA LYS A 204 12.32 5.69 -10.32
C LYS A 204 12.01 4.81 -9.13
N GLY A 205 12.99 4.00 -8.70
CA GLY A 205 13.00 3.31 -7.42
C GLY A 205 14.35 3.54 -6.73
N ARG A 206 14.32 3.92 -5.44
CA ARG A 206 15.52 4.02 -4.60
C ARG A 206 15.34 3.08 -3.42
N SER A 207 16.35 2.23 -3.18
CA SER A 207 16.47 1.50 -1.91
C SER A 207 17.30 2.32 -0.95
N SER A 208 16.96 2.33 0.34
CA SER A 208 17.80 2.92 1.41
C SER A 208 19.20 2.30 1.49
N PHE A 209 19.42 1.18 0.81
CA PHE A 209 20.72 0.52 0.65
C PHE A 209 21.48 0.93 -0.63
N GLY A 210 21.32 2.14 -1.13
CA GLY A 210 22.31 2.78 -2.02
C GLY A 210 22.46 2.20 -3.42
N ALA A 211 21.42 1.69 -4.07
CA ALA A 211 21.47 1.34 -5.49
C ALA A 211 20.22 1.82 -6.23
N LEU A 212 20.41 2.60 -7.30
CA LEU A 212 19.38 2.87 -8.30
C LEU A 212 18.99 1.54 -8.95
N MET A 213 17.79 1.03 -8.66
CA MET A 213 17.24 -0.09 -9.40
C MET A 213 16.61 0.44 -10.69
N HIS A 214 17.25 0.12 -11.82
CA HIS A 214 16.57 0.15 -13.11
C HIS A 214 15.48 -0.93 -13.12
N PRO A 215 14.32 -0.72 -13.77
CA PRO A 215 13.32 -1.76 -13.91
C PRO A 215 13.98 -2.99 -14.54
N SER A 216 14.00 -4.10 -13.80
CA SER A 216 14.56 -5.37 -14.28
C SER A 216 13.77 -5.82 -15.49
N SER A 217 14.45 -5.95 -16.63
CA SER A 217 13.94 -6.69 -17.79
C SER A 217 13.55 -8.11 -17.35
N PRO A 218 12.48 -8.68 -17.90
CA PRO A 218 12.14 -10.07 -17.60
C PRO A 218 13.28 -10.99 -17.99
N PRO A 219 13.53 -12.08 -17.27
CA PRO A 219 14.54 -13.05 -17.67
C PRO A 219 14.17 -13.60 -19.05
N GLY A 220 15.00 -13.28 -20.04
CA GLY A 220 14.90 -13.83 -21.39
C GLY A 220 15.09 -15.32 -21.31
N GLY A 221 14.06 -16.07 -21.62
CA GLY A 221 14.15 -17.49 -21.85
C GLY A 221 14.73 -17.75 -23.23
N ASP A 222 16.03 -17.72 -23.37
CA ASP A 222 16.72 -18.28 -24.52
C ASP A 222 16.75 -19.80 -24.35
N THR A 223 15.74 -20.45 -24.88
CA THR A 223 15.81 -21.88 -25.19
C THR A 223 16.43 -22.02 -26.59
N GLU A 224 17.75 -22.07 -26.66
CA GLU A 224 18.44 -22.58 -27.85
C GLU A 224 18.00 -24.03 -28.08
N VAL A 225 17.14 -24.22 -29.06
CA VAL A 225 16.91 -25.55 -29.67
C VAL A 225 18.15 -25.85 -30.51
N LYS A 226 19.05 -26.68 -30.01
CA LYS A 226 20.11 -27.30 -30.82
C LYS A 226 19.44 -28.27 -31.79
N GLU A 227 19.42 -27.89 -33.06
CA GLU A 227 19.25 -28.82 -34.19
C GLU A 227 20.42 -29.79 -34.21
N VAL A 228 20.13 -31.05 -33.92
CA VAL A 228 21.08 -32.14 -34.17
C VAL A 228 20.95 -32.52 -35.66
N GLY A 229 21.86 -32.02 -36.44
CA GLY A 229 22.01 -32.44 -37.82
C GLY A 229 22.38 -33.92 -37.91
N GLY A 230 21.47 -34.73 -38.39
CA GLY A 230 21.72 -36.11 -38.79
C GLY A 230 22.26 -36.14 -40.21
N SER A 231 23.53 -36.47 -40.32
CA SER A 231 24.23 -36.77 -41.56
C SER A 231 23.77 -38.13 -42.10
N SER A 232 23.33 -38.14 -43.35
CA SER A 232 23.11 -39.33 -44.15
C SER A 232 24.43 -39.94 -44.57
N VAL A 233 24.60 -41.26 -44.48
CA VAL A 233 25.53 -42.04 -45.31
C VAL A 233 24.77 -43.23 -45.87
N LEU A 234 24.86 -43.29 -47.19
CA LEU A 234 24.47 -44.36 -48.12
C LEU A 234 25.18 -45.66 -47.78
N ASP A 235 24.60 -46.68 -48.27
CA ASP A 235 25.04 -47.90 -48.95
C ASP A 235 24.50 -49.21 -48.38
N GLY A 236 23.90 -49.99 -49.33
CA GLY A 236 23.56 -51.39 -49.25
C GLY A 236 22.27 -51.72 -49.92
#